data_19f425fe5f1211511588d65461f74e24
#
_entry.id   19f425fe5f1211511588d65461f74e24
#
_cell.length_a   1.000
_cell.length_b   1.000
_cell.length_c   1.000
_cell.angle_alpha   90.00
_cell.angle_beta   90.00
_cell.angle_gamma   90.00
#
_symmetry.space_group_name_H-M   'P 1'
#
loop_
_entity.id
_entity.type
_entity.pdbx_description
1 polymer ?
#
loop_
_entity_poly.entity_id
_entity_poly.type
_entity_poly.pdbx_seq_one_letter_code
_entity_poly.pdbx_strand_id
1 'polypeptide(L)'
;MMRTARTVRRSFVQVSLLAILAATVIISLAFGVGSTARTLFLAQEEEITPIIAGGDLDKLPALLRGNTPSATTSLVRGESPRVKPPRLCEMPADYFDKAIVEPIPAPGYTRRNEYVRHFSPRRGFLTERELAAAKVAWHYFEKFTQPDTGLANAVGKYPSTTMWDTASYIAAMVTAYELCLIEKPEFDRRFGLLLRTLRGLNLFRGELPNKVYNTKTGEKVDYANKPGEIGFSALDIGRLMVWLRIVKNRYGYHGNAIDAVLLRWDFSHVIDADGLLVGAAIDKETKETIYAQEGRLGYEEYAAKGYALWGFNPVLAHRAEPFLTAQIYGVAVPYDGRDPRVFHSQNYVVTESYMQDGLELGFDLPQDDSSPDWLCSDGWRAEFADRIYMVQEGRWRRTGTLTARSEHNVKGAPYFTYDSIFSDGYPWNTVTPRGDYVPEHAAVATKAAMGLWALWDTEYTDVLFEAVIDLYDPETGIYEGLYEGGQGPIEVFTANNNGIFLTTLLFKVQGPILTAPSRETEVWFTAFRDRDVRQQRHYPDPPQEANWLPALRHSVQEEVQF
;
A
#
# COMPACT_ATOMS: atom_id res chain seq x y z
N MET A 1 54.30 -14.71 -35.05
CA MET A 1 53.81 -14.98 -33.70
C MET A 1 53.61 -13.72 -32.84
N MET A 2 52.99 -12.67 -33.36
CA MET A 2 52.78 -11.41 -32.64
C MET A 2 51.51 -10.67 -33.10
N ARG A 3 50.36 -11.36 -33.18
CA ARG A 3 49.05 -10.76 -33.51
C ARG A 3 47.87 -11.23 -32.68
N THR A 4 48.07 -12.13 -31.73
CA THR A 4 46.98 -12.75 -30.94
C THR A 4 46.85 -12.20 -29.51
N ALA A 5 47.78 -11.36 -29.05
CA ALA A 5 47.77 -10.86 -27.66
C ALA A 5 47.00 -9.55 -27.45
N ARG A 6 46.55 -8.85 -28.52
CA ARG A 6 45.83 -7.55 -28.39
C ARG A 6 44.33 -7.64 -28.32
N THR A 7 43.74 -8.76 -28.74
CA THR A 7 42.27 -8.92 -28.80
C THR A 7 41.69 -9.42 -27.47
N VAL A 8 42.47 -10.16 -26.70
CA VAL A 8 42.00 -10.70 -25.40
C VAL A 8 41.98 -9.61 -24.30
N ARG A 9 42.87 -8.63 -24.38
CA ARG A 9 42.90 -7.53 -23.38
C ARG A 9 41.74 -6.53 -23.49
N ARG A 10 41.15 -6.37 -24.67
CA ARG A 10 39.96 -5.50 -24.86
C ARG A 10 38.65 -6.13 -24.34
N SER A 11 38.50 -7.43 -24.42
CA SER A 11 37.33 -8.13 -23.94
C SER A 11 37.24 -8.17 -22.40
N PHE A 12 38.37 -8.26 -21.70
CA PHE A 12 38.38 -8.26 -20.23
C PHE A 12 38.08 -6.89 -19.62
N VAL A 13 38.46 -5.81 -20.28
CA VAL A 13 38.17 -4.43 -19.80
C VAL A 13 36.71 -4.09 -20.03
N GLN A 14 36.07 -4.57 -21.10
CA GLN A 14 34.62 -4.36 -21.34
C GLN A 14 33.74 -5.16 -20.40
N VAL A 15 34.11 -6.39 -20.03
CA VAL A 15 33.36 -7.20 -19.07
C VAL A 15 33.48 -6.62 -17.65
N SER A 16 34.62 -6.07 -17.27
CA SER A 16 34.80 -5.41 -15.97
C SER A 16 34.05 -4.08 -15.87
N LEU A 17 33.93 -3.30 -16.94
CA LEU A 17 33.14 -2.07 -16.97
C LEU A 17 31.63 -2.35 -16.90
N LEU A 18 31.15 -3.38 -17.55
CA LEU A 18 29.74 -3.80 -17.47
C LEU A 18 29.37 -4.32 -16.07
N ALA A 19 30.27 -5.05 -15.41
CA ALA A 19 30.05 -5.51 -14.04
C ALA A 19 30.06 -4.37 -13.01
N ILE A 20 30.88 -3.35 -13.21
CA ILE A 20 30.91 -2.14 -12.37
C ILE A 20 29.68 -1.27 -12.62
N LEU A 21 29.20 -1.15 -13.85
CA LEU A 21 27.94 -0.47 -14.14
C LEU A 21 26.73 -1.18 -13.52
N ALA A 22 26.68 -2.52 -13.58
CA ALA A 22 25.59 -3.29 -12.96
C ALA A 22 25.59 -3.15 -11.43
N ALA A 23 26.74 -3.11 -10.77
CA ALA A 23 26.82 -2.93 -9.32
C ALA A 23 26.44 -1.50 -8.87
N THR A 24 26.73 -0.47 -9.66
CA THR A 24 26.35 0.92 -9.37
C THR A 24 24.83 1.13 -9.55
N VAL A 25 24.20 0.33 -10.39
CA VAL A 25 22.78 0.40 -10.74
C VAL A 25 21.88 -0.13 -9.63
N ILE A 26 22.31 -1.15 -8.88
CA ILE A 26 21.52 -1.73 -7.78
C ILE A 26 21.54 -0.82 -6.53
N ILE A 27 22.54 0.02 -6.38
CA ILE A 27 22.71 0.88 -5.20
C ILE A 27 21.88 2.19 -5.28
N SER A 28 21.42 2.60 -6.48
CA SER A 28 20.60 3.81 -6.65
C SER A 28 19.10 3.59 -6.40
N LEU A 29 18.68 2.37 -6.17
CA LEU A 29 17.27 1.98 -5.95
C LEU A 29 16.72 2.34 -4.56
N ALA A 30 17.58 2.72 -3.61
CA ALA A 30 17.15 3.02 -2.25
C ALA A 30 16.76 4.50 -2.04
N PHE A 31 17.17 5.40 -2.94
CA PHE A 31 16.96 6.83 -2.78
C PHE A 31 16.72 7.47 -4.13
N GLY A 32 15.56 8.06 -4.32
CA GLY A 32 15.26 8.92 -5.45
C GLY A 32 16.04 10.24 -5.41
N VAL A 33 17.34 10.20 -5.20
CA VAL A 33 18.19 11.38 -5.17
C VAL A 33 19.47 11.10 -5.91
N GLY A 34 19.54 11.48 -7.16
CA GLY A 34 20.77 11.55 -7.90
C GLY A 34 20.77 12.80 -8.76
N SER A 35 21.60 13.78 -8.41
CA SER A 35 21.84 14.97 -9.20
C SER A 35 22.33 14.71 -10.64
N THR A 36 22.57 13.46 -10.99
CA THR A 36 23.01 13.01 -12.33
C THR A 36 21.85 12.72 -13.30
N ALA A 37 20.60 12.62 -12.83
CA ALA A 37 19.44 12.57 -13.72
C ALA A 37 19.12 13.92 -14.40
N ARG A 38 19.70 15.01 -13.89
CA ARG A 38 19.50 16.37 -14.42
C ARG A 38 19.98 16.59 -15.86
N THR A 39 20.88 15.78 -16.36
CA THR A 39 21.54 16.05 -17.66
C THR A 39 20.96 15.26 -18.83
N LEU A 40 20.13 14.26 -18.58
CA LEU A 40 19.55 13.43 -19.64
C LEU A 40 18.07 13.79 -19.98
N PHE A 41 17.39 14.55 -19.12
CA PHE A 41 16.01 14.99 -19.36
C PHE A 41 15.85 16.24 -20.23
N LEU A 42 16.93 16.92 -20.60
CA LEU A 42 16.88 18.18 -21.39
C LEU A 42 16.96 17.99 -22.92
N ALA A 43 16.87 16.77 -23.44
CA ALA A 43 17.12 16.51 -24.86
C ALA A 43 15.88 16.10 -25.69
N GLN A 44 14.67 16.15 -25.16
CA GLN A 44 13.44 15.96 -25.95
C GLN A 44 12.32 16.89 -25.46
N GLU A 45 12.45 18.17 -25.75
CA GLU A 45 11.32 19.09 -25.78
C GLU A 45 10.60 18.94 -27.14
N GLU A 46 9.68 18.00 -27.25
CA GLU A 46 8.52 18.18 -28.13
C GLU A 46 7.37 18.71 -27.28
N GLU A 47 6.83 19.86 -27.68
CA GLU A 47 5.71 20.54 -27.02
C GLU A 47 4.51 19.61 -26.91
N ILE A 48 4.36 18.98 -25.75
CA ILE A 48 3.10 18.36 -25.33
C ILE A 48 2.48 19.31 -24.33
N THR A 49 1.47 20.04 -24.79
CA THR A 49 0.65 20.88 -23.93
C THR A 49 0.04 19.99 -22.84
N PRO A 50 0.34 20.17 -21.55
CA PRO A 50 -0.33 19.42 -20.52
C PRO A 50 -1.81 19.78 -20.56
N ILE A 51 -2.69 18.80 -20.70
CA ILE A 51 -4.12 18.99 -20.50
C ILE A 51 -4.35 19.07 -18.99
N ILE A 52 -3.95 20.17 -18.40
CA ILE A 52 -4.27 20.52 -17.02
C ILE A 52 -5.57 21.32 -17.11
N ALA A 53 -6.69 20.65 -16.89
CA ALA A 53 -7.92 21.35 -16.58
C ALA A 53 -7.82 21.79 -15.13
N GLY A 54 -7.53 23.08 -14.91
CA GLY A 54 -7.57 23.70 -13.60
C GLY A 54 -8.92 23.46 -12.94
N GLY A 55 -8.98 22.59 -11.96
CA GLY A 55 -10.13 22.48 -11.08
C GLY A 55 -10.20 23.75 -10.24
N ASP A 56 -11.33 24.44 -10.32
CA ASP A 56 -11.65 25.59 -9.49
C ASP A 56 -11.66 25.15 -8.01
N LEU A 57 -10.57 25.43 -7.29
CA LEU A 57 -10.40 25.09 -5.88
C LEU A 57 -11.51 25.68 -5.00
N ASP A 58 -12.19 26.72 -5.47
CA ASP A 58 -13.35 27.31 -4.79
C ASP A 58 -14.62 26.45 -4.91
N LYS A 59 -14.63 25.48 -5.81
CA LYS A 59 -15.71 24.48 -5.96
C LYS A 59 -15.45 23.17 -5.25
N LEU A 60 -14.29 23.01 -4.57
CA LEU A 60 -14.09 21.88 -3.68
C LEU A 60 -15.20 21.88 -2.59
N PRO A 61 -15.80 20.72 -2.28
CA PRO A 61 -16.78 20.63 -1.22
C PRO A 61 -16.22 21.23 0.07
N ALA A 62 -17.03 21.93 0.84
CA ALA A 62 -16.64 22.60 2.08
C ALA A 62 -15.97 21.64 3.09
N LEU A 63 -16.20 20.33 2.96
CA LEU A 63 -15.54 19.26 3.71
C LEU A 63 -14.04 19.12 3.44
N LEU A 64 -13.57 19.50 2.25
CA LEU A 64 -12.15 19.50 1.92
C LEU A 64 -11.44 20.77 2.38
N ARG A 65 -12.18 21.75 2.87
CA ARG A 65 -11.65 23.02 3.42
C ARG A 65 -11.43 22.98 4.93
N GLY A 66 -11.39 21.81 5.54
CA GLY A 66 -10.91 21.60 6.90
C GLY A 66 -11.56 22.47 7.97
N ASN A 67 -12.68 22.06 8.49
CA ASN A 67 -12.96 22.31 9.89
C ASN A 67 -12.20 21.26 10.69
N THR A 68 -11.11 21.66 11.34
CA THR A 68 -10.44 20.84 12.34
C THR A 68 -11.45 20.50 13.44
N PRO A 69 -11.82 19.23 13.63
CA PRO A 69 -12.52 18.87 14.85
C PRO A 69 -11.54 19.06 16.01
N SER A 70 -11.92 19.88 16.94
CA SER A 70 -11.27 19.94 18.24
C SER A 70 -11.23 18.53 18.82
N ALA A 71 -10.05 18.10 19.24
CA ALA A 71 -9.85 16.80 19.87
C ALA A 71 -10.48 16.77 21.27
N THR A 72 -11.80 16.80 21.33
CA THR A 72 -12.58 16.54 22.54
C THR A 72 -13.43 15.30 22.30
N THR A 73 -12.93 14.25 22.85
CA THR A 73 -13.56 12.98 23.14
C THR A 73 -15.06 13.06 23.43
N SER A 74 -15.87 12.60 22.53
CA SER A 74 -17.16 12.04 22.89
C SER A 74 -17.29 10.66 22.27
N LEU A 75 -17.38 9.66 23.10
CA LEU A 75 -17.82 8.32 22.71
C LEU A 75 -19.24 8.44 22.18
N VAL A 76 -19.39 8.49 20.87
CA VAL A 76 -20.68 8.69 20.24
C VAL A 76 -21.48 7.39 20.25
N ARG A 77 -22.68 7.55 20.73
CA ARG A 77 -23.78 6.60 20.62
C ARG A 77 -24.20 6.46 19.17
N GLY A 78 -24.18 5.26 18.64
CA GLY A 78 -25.09 5.07 17.53
C GLY A 78 -24.87 3.87 16.64
N GLU A 79 -23.71 3.26 16.54
CA GLU A 79 -23.58 2.03 15.75
C GLU A 79 -23.02 0.90 16.60
N SER A 80 -23.65 -0.26 16.43
CA SER A 80 -23.10 -1.48 16.99
C SER A 80 -21.75 -1.72 16.35
N PRO A 81 -20.67 -1.83 17.14
CA PRO A 81 -19.35 -2.09 16.60
C PRO A 81 -19.40 -3.32 15.70
N ARG A 82 -18.69 -3.28 14.56
CA ARG A 82 -18.63 -4.41 13.62
C ARG A 82 -18.16 -5.67 14.35
N VAL A 83 -19.11 -6.54 14.66
CA VAL A 83 -18.79 -7.82 15.30
C VAL A 83 -18.05 -8.69 14.31
N LYS A 84 -17.03 -9.39 14.79
CA LYS A 84 -16.29 -10.37 13.98
C LYS A 84 -17.27 -11.42 13.42
N PRO A 85 -17.40 -11.56 12.08
CA PRO A 85 -18.22 -12.61 11.50
C PRO A 85 -17.68 -14.01 11.83
N PRO A 86 -18.52 -15.06 11.74
CA PRO A 86 -18.05 -16.43 11.87
C PRO A 86 -17.05 -16.80 10.75
N ARG A 87 -16.25 -17.83 10.97
CA ARG A 87 -15.38 -18.41 9.94
C ARG A 87 -16.23 -19.03 8.83
N LEU A 88 -15.69 -19.11 7.60
CA LEU A 88 -16.45 -19.64 6.46
C LEU A 88 -17.06 -21.02 6.72
N CYS A 89 -16.35 -21.95 7.33
CA CYS A 89 -16.82 -23.29 7.66
C CYS A 89 -17.83 -23.33 8.84
N GLU A 90 -17.98 -22.26 9.57
CA GLU A 90 -18.92 -22.11 10.68
C GLU A 90 -20.23 -21.42 10.24
N MET A 91 -20.25 -20.86 9.03
CA MET A 91 -21.43 -20.20 8.47
C MET A 91 -22.48 -21.23 8.05
N PRO A 92 -23.76 -21.09 8.47
CA PRO A 92 -24.83 -21.92 7.94
C PRO A 92 -25.05 -21.65 6.44
N ALA A 93 -25.56 -22.66 5.71
CA ALA A 93 -25.75 -22.56 4.26
C ALA A 93 -26.63 -21.37 3.83
N ASP A 94 -27.54 -20.94 4.70
CA ASP A 94 -28.47 -19.83 4.48
C ASP A 94 -28.00 -18.52 5.14
N TYR A 95 -26.70 -18.42 5.46
CA TYR A 95 -26.11 -17.26 6.16
C TYR A 95 -26.39 -15.94 5.43
N PHE A 96 -26.19 -15.90 4.11
CA PHE A 96 -26.40 -14.69 3.31
C PHE A 96 -27.86 -14.44 2.97
N ASP A 97 -28.72 -15.46 3.09
CA ASP A 97 -30.19 -15.31 2.91
C ASP A 97 -30.86 -14.72 4.15
N LYS A 98 -30.30 -15.02 5.33
CA LYS A 98 -30.86 -14.62 6.63
C LYS A 98 -30.15 -13.48 7.30
N ALA A 99 -28.85 -13.37 7.05
CA ALA A 99 -28.14 -12.20 7.50
C ALA A 99 -28.83 -11.03 6.81
N ILE A 100 -29.38 -10.11 7.62
CA ILE A 100 -29.41 -8.72 7.23
C ILE A 100 -27.94 -8.39 7.07
N VAL A 101 -27.37 -8.75 5.92
CA VAL A 101 -26.13 -8.16 5.44
C VAL A 101 -26.54 -6.72 5.28
N GLU A 102 -26.32 -5.93 6.35
CA GLU A 102 -26.49 -4.49 6.23
C GLU A 102 -25.71 -4.13 4.98
N PRO A 103 -26.37 -3.61 3.96
CA PRO A 103 -25.68 -3.20 2.77
C PRO A 103 -24.55 -2.33 3.30
N ILE A 104 -23.31 -2.57 2.89
CA ILE A 104 -22.24 -1.64 3.19
C ILE A 104 -22.81 -0.32 2.73
N PRO A 105 -23.13 0.61 3.64
CA PRO A 105 -23.88 1.79 3.25
C PRO A 105 -23.09 2.46 2.14
N ALA A 106 -23.78 2.80 1.06
CA ALA A 106 -23.18 3.63 0.04
C ALA A 106 -22.61 4.87 0.74
N PRO A 107 -21.37 5.28 0.45
CA PRO A 107 -20.75 6.40 1.11
C PRO A 107 -21.73 7.56 1.24
N GLY A 108 -21.86 8.17 2.43
CA GLY A 108 -22.85 9.24 2.72
C GLY A 108 -22.80 10.45 1.78
N TYR A 109 -21.79 10.51 0.95
CA TYR A 109 -21.64 11.41 -0.20
C TYR A 109 -22.64 11.16 -1.33
N THR A 110 -23.37 10.06 -1.34
CA THR A 110 -24.34 9.70 -2.40
C THR A 110 -25.40 10.74 -2.67
N ARG A 111 -25.65 11.66 -1.76
CA ARG A 111 -26.63 12.74 -1.97
C ARG A 111 -26.11 13.91 -2.82
N ARG A 112 -24.80 14.02 -3.08
CA ARG A 112 -24.21 15.15 -3.80
C ARG A 112 -23.16 14.80 -4.86
N ASN A 113 -22.67 13.57 -4.91
CA ASN A 113 -21.57 13.18 -5.80
C ASN A 113 -22.02 12.13 -6.81
N GLU A 114 -21.91 12.46 -8.09
CA GLU A 114 -22.13 11.51 -9.18
C GLU A 114 -21.13 10.35 -9.20
N TYR A 115 -20.01 10.50 -8.52
CA TYR A 115 -18.85 9.61 -8.57
C TYR A 115 -18.98 8.35 -7.73
N VAL A 116 -19.80 8.32 -6.71
CA VAL A 116 -19.94 7.15 -5.78
C VAL A 116 -21.05 6.19 -6.21
N ARG A 117 -21.65 6.38 -7.37
CA ARG A 117 -22.76 5.57 -7.89
C ARG A 117 -22.39 4.12 -8.19
N HIS A 118 -21.10 3.81 -8.29
CA HIS A 118 -20.65 2.49 -8.74
C HIS A 118 -20.18 1.59 -7.61
N PHE A 119 -19.93 2.12 -6.41
CA PHE A 119 -19.48 1.33 -5.27
C PHE A 119 -20.56 0.31 -4.87
N SER A 120 -20.30 -0.95 -5.19
CA SER A 120 -21.19 -2.08 -4.96
C SER A 120 -20.38 -3.30 -4.59
N PRO A 121 -19.95 -3.41 -3.33
CA PRO A 121 -19.06 -4.49 -2.91
C PRO A 121 -19.74 -5.84 -3.00
N ARG A 122 -19.00 -6.83 -3.53
CA ARG A 122 -19.46 -8.21 -3.64
C ARG A 122 -19.55 -8.86 -2.27
N ARG A 123 -20.64 -9.62 -2.08
CA ARG A 123 -20.90 -10.36 -0.84
C ARG A 123 -21.43 -11.75 -1.16
N GLY A 124 -20.98 -12.76 -0.43
CA GLY A 124 -21.47 -14.13 -0.59
C GLY A 124 -20.45 -15.19 -0.24
N PHE A 125 -20.84 -16.45 -0.35
CA PHE A 125 -19.96 -17.58 -0.24
C PHE A 125 -18.94 -17.61 -1.40
N LEU A 126 -17.80 -18.23 -1.17
CA LEU A 126 -16.85 -18.50 -2.24
C LEU A 126 -17.38 -19.64 -3.12
N THR A 127 -17.18 -19.49 -4.43
CA THR A 127 -17.34 -20.58 -5.39
C THR A 127 -16.21 -21.61 -5.22
N GLU A 128 -16.37 -22.79 -5.78
CA GLU A 128 -15.32 -23.81 -5.78
C GLU A 128 -14.02 -23.32 -6.44
N ARG A 129 -14.15 -22.53 -7.52
CA ARG A 129 -13.02 -21.94 -8.24
C ARG A 129 -12.28 -20.90 -7.39
N GLU A 130 -13.01 -20.02 -6.71
CA GLU A 130 -12.42 -19.02 -5.79
C GLU A 130 -11.73 -19.70 -4.60
N LEU A 131 -12.35 -20.76 -4.04
CA LEU A 131 -11.75 -21.52 -2.94
C LEU A 131 -10.50 -22.28 -3.38
N ALA A 132 -10.49 -22.83 -4.60
CA ALA A 132 -9.30 -23.46 -5.18
C ALA A 132 -8.16 -22.44 -5.34
N ALA A 133 -8.45 -21.25 -5.89
CA ALA A 133 -7.48 -20.18 -6.02
C ALA A 133 -6.98 -19.66 -4.66
N ALA A 134 -7.85 -19.59 -3.64
CA ALA A 134 -7.46 -19.24 -2.27
C ALA A 134 -6.44 -20.24 -1.69
N LYS A 135 -6.63 -21.53 -1.92
CA LYS A 135 -5.67 -22.57 -1.50
C LYS A 135 -4.31 -22.39 -2.18
N VAL A 136 -4.32 -22.11 -3.48
CA VAL A 136 -3.09 -21.85 -4.24
C VAL A 136 -2.37 -20.59 -3.72
N ALA A 137 -3.10 -19.50 -3.45
CA ALA A 137 -2.51 -18.29 -2.88
C ALA A 137 -1.88 -18.57 -1.50
N TRP A 138 -2.48 -19.46 -0.70
CA TRP A 138 -1.93 -19.87 0.59
C TRP A 138 -0.66 -20.73 0.44
N HIS A 139 -0.53 -21.57 -0.62
CA HIS A 139 0.69 -22.35 -0.89
C HIS A 139 1.94 -21.48 -1.00
N TYR A 140 1.82 -20.22 -1.46
CA TYR A 140 2.95 -19.29 -1.43
C TYR A 140 3.56 -19.17 -0.03
N PHE A 141 2.73 -18.98 0.97
CA PHE A 141 3.16 -18.81 2.36
C PHE A 141 3.59 -20.10 3.04
N GLU A 142 3.06 -21.25 2.60
CA GLU A 142 3.58 -22.55 3.05
C GLU A 142 4.99 -22.77 2.53
N LYS A 143 5.23 -22.40 1.27
CA LYS A 143 6.50 -22.66 0.58
C LYS A 143 7.61 -21.68 0.93
N PHE A 144 7.30 -20.40 1.16
CA PHE A 144 8.27 -19.33 1.27
C PHE A 144 8.34 -18.67 2.65
N THR A 145 7.68 -19.23 3.65
CA THR A 145 7.89 -18.83 5.05
C THR A 145 9.04 -19.61 5.67
N GLN A 146 9.96 -18.92 6.29
CA GLN A 146 11.12 -19.54 6.94
C GLN A 146 10.72 -20.20 8.27
N PRO A 147 11.08 -21.47 8.50
CA PRO A 147 10.61 -22.22 9.67
C PRO A 147 11.18 -21.68 10.99
N ASP A 148 12.40 -21.13 10.99
CA ASP A 148 13.08 -20.67 12.20
C ASP A 148 12.66 -19.27 12.64
N THR A 149 12.44 -18.37 11.68
CA THR A 149 12.08 -16.96 11.95
C THR A 149 10.58 -16.70 11.83
N GLY A 150 9.85 -17.51 11.05
CA GLY A 150 8.45 -17.24 10.71
C GLY A 150 8.27 -16.05 9.77
N LEU A 151 9.34 -15.51 9.17
CA LEU A 151 9.26 -14.46 8.16
C LEU A 151 8.99 -15.09 6.78
N ALA A 152 8.06 -14.52 6.04
CA ALA A 152 7.82 -14.89 4.65
C ALA A 152 8.70 -14.07 3.70
N ASN A 153 9.23 -14.71 2.66
CA ASN A 153 9.94 -13.97 1.61
C ASN A 153 8.98 -13.03 0.89
N ALA A 154 9.43 -11.83 0.55
CA ALA A 154 8.67 -10.87 -0.25
C ALA A 154 8.48 -11.38 -1.68
N VAL A 155 9.53 -11.93 -2.30
CA VAL A 155 9.52 -12.39 -3.70
C VAL A 155 10.07 -13.82 -3.79
N GLY A 156 9.20 -14.78 -3.97
CA GLY A 156 9.54 -16.18 -4.23
C GLY A 156 10.67 -16.71 -3.35
N LYS A 157 11.73 -17.21 -3.99
CA LYS A 157 12.88 -17.79 -3.28
C LYS A 157 13.87 -16.75 -2.70
N TYR A 158 13.69 -15.47 -2.98
CA TYR A 158 14.62 -14.44 -2.52
C TYR A 158 14.44 -14.18 -1.01
N PRO A 159 15.45 -14.42 -0.16
CA PRO A 159 15.27 -14.48 1.28
C PRO A 159 15.31 -13.09 1.92
N SER A 160 14.42 -12.20 1.52
CA SER A 160 14.25 -10.89 2.13
C SER A 160 12.77 -10.53 2.26
N THR A 161 12.47 -9.63 3.19
CA THR A 161 11.13 -9.11 3.44
C THR A 161 11.18 -7.68 3.91
N THR A 162 10.10 -6.92 3.65
CA THR A 162 9.83 -5.60 4.22
C THR A 162 8.74 -5.71 5.29
N MET A 163 8.45 -4.60 5.97
CA MET A 163 7.29 -4.56 6.88
C MET A 163 5.97 -4.54 6.09
N TRP A 164 5.96 -4.05 4.85
CA TRP A 164 4.83 -4.13 3.93
C TRP A 164 4.47 -5.59 3.58
N ASP A 165 5.47 -6.38 3.20
CA ASP A 165 5.29 -7.80 2.89
C ASP A 165 4.97 -8.62 4.13
N THR A 166 5.53 -8.25 5.28
CA THR A 166 5.20 -8.87 6.57
C THR A 166 3.71 -8.64 6.92
N ALA A 167 3.17 -7.45 6.64
CA ALA A 167 1.75 -7.18 6.78
C ALA A 167 0.91 -8.04 5.83
N SER A 168 1.35 -8.24 4.59
CA SER A 168 0.70 -9.13 3.63
C SER A 168 0.67 -10.58 4.12
N TYR A 169 1.74 -11.03 4.78
CA TYR A 169 1.74 -12.37 5.39
C TYR A 169 0.77 -12.48 6.57
N ILE A 170 0.66 -11.45 7.41
CA ILE A 170 -0.36 -11.43 8.47
C ILE A 170 -1.77 -11.47 7.87
N ALA A 171 -2.01 -10.70 6.81
CA ALA A 171 -3.26 -10.72 6.06
C ALA A 171 -3.61 -12.12 5.55
N ALA A 172 -2.62 -12.78 4.96
CA ALA A 172 -2.77 -14.15 4.46
C ALA A 172 -3.07 -15.15 5.58
N MET A 173 -2.39 -15.05 6.74
CA MET A 173 -2.65 -15.93 7.90
C MET A 173 -4.07 -15.74 8.45
N VAL A 174 -4.51 -14.48 8.61
CA VAL A 174 -5.88 -14.17 9.03
C VAL A 174 -6.88 -14.75 8.05
N THR A 175 -6.68 -14.51 6.75
CA THR A 175 -7.57 -15.01 5.71
C THR A 175 -7.60 -16.53 5.66
N ALA A 176 -6.45 -17.19 5.69
CA ALA A 176 -6.38 -18.65 5.67
C ALA A 176 -7.13 -19.28 6.85
N TYR A 177 -7.03 -18.66 8.03
CA TYR A 177 -7.77 -19.11 9.20
C TYR A 177 -9.28 -18.85 9.07
N GLU A 178 -9.68 -17.66 8.64
CA GLU A 178 -11.11 -17.30 8.51
C GLU A 178 -11.81 -18.05 7.36
N LEU A 179 -11.10 -18.35 6.29
CA LEU A 179 -11.60 -19.19 5.19
C LEU A 179 -11.47 -20.70 5.48
N CYS A 180 -11.01 -21.09 6.67
CA CYS A 180 -10.81 -22.49 7.08
C CYS A 180 -9.82 -23.28 6.20
N LEU A 181 -8.84 -22.61 5.64
CA LEU A 181 -7.72 -23.26 4.95
C LEU A 181 -6.71 -23.83 5.96
N ILE A 182 -6.60 -23.21 7.13
CA ILE A 182 -5.80 -23.68 8.26
C ILE A 182 -6.60 -23.67 9.55
N GLU A 183 -6.20 -24.51 10.48
CA GLU A 183 -6.82 -24.59 11.80
C GLU A 183 -6.13 -23.67 12.82
N LYS A 184 -6.84 -23.39 13.93
CA LYS A 184 -6.37 -22.51 15.00
C LYS A 184 -4.95 -22.82 15.50
N PRO A 185 -4.54 -24.08 15.75
CA PRO A 185 -3.18 -24.37 16.20
C PRO A 185 -2.09 -23.93 15.22
N GLU A 186 -2.34 -24.05 13.90
CA GLU A 186 -1.41 -23.63 12.88
C GLU A 186 -1.34 -22.10 12.78
N PHE A 187 -2.49 -21.41 12.82
CA PHE A 187 -2.54 -19.96 12.89
C PHE A 187 -1.75 -19.44 14.10
N ASP A 188 -2.02 -19.96 15.29
CA ASP A 188 -1.36 -19.52 16.53
C ASP A 188 0.14 -19.81 16.50
N ARG A 189 0.55 -20.95 15.96
CA ARG A 189 1.96 -21.33 15.83
C ARG A 189 2.71 -20.36 14.89
N ARG A 190 2.17 -20.09 13.70
CA ARG A 190 2.79 -19.18 12.70
C ARG A 190 2.82 -17.75 13.23
N PHE A 191 1.71 -17.24 13.68
CA PHE A 191 1.61 -15.88 14.17
C PHE A 191 2.44 -15.65 15.44
N GLY A 192 2.42 -16.60 16.36
CA GLY A 192 3.26 -16.54 17.56
C GLY A 192 4.77 -16.58 17.27
N LEU A 193 5.20 -17.35 16.24
CA LEU A 193 6.60 -17.34 15.80
C LEU A 193 6.96 -15.98 15.18
N LEU A 194 6.14 -15.46 14.29
CA LEU A 194 6.33 -14.13 13.67
C LEU A 194 6.45 -13.03 14.73
N LEU A 195 5.56 -13.00 15.72
CA LEU A 195 5.62 -12.00 16.80
C LEU A 195 6.90 -12.10 17.63
N ARG A 196 7.38 -13.32 17.92
CA ARG A 196 8.67 -13.49 18.61
C ARG A 196 9.83 -12.91 17.80
N THR A 197 9.83 -13.15 16.51
CA THR A 197 10.84 -12.58 15.59
C THR A 197 10.75 -11.07 15.54
N LEU A 198 9.57 -10.50 15.29
CA LEU A 198 9.37 -9.05 15.26
C LEU A 198 9.82 -8.37 16.55
N ARG A 199 9.52 -9.00 17.70
CA ARG A 199 10.00 -8.53 19.00
C ARG A 199 11.52 -8.63 19.14
N GLY A 200 12.17 -9.59 18.47
CA GLY A 200 13.62 -9.83 18.53
C GLY A 200 14.43 -9.05 17.51
N LEU A 201 13.82 -8.44 16.50
CA LEU A 201 14.54 -7.76 15.42
C LEU A 201 15.50 -6.67 15.94
N ASN A 202 16.66 -6.58 15.33
CA ASN A 202 17.54 -5.43 15.50
C ASN A 202 16.97 -4.25 14.72
N LEU A 203 16.60 -3.19 15.44
CA LEU A 203 15.97 -2.00 14.85
C LEU A 203 17.00 -1.11 14.16
N PHE A 204 16.58 -0.34 13.18
CA PHE A 204 17.37 0.75 12.60
C PHE A 204 17.67 1.77 13.70
N ARG A 205 18.95 2.02 13.98
CA ARG A 205 19.40 2.94 15.04
C ARG A 205 18.74 2.71 16.42
N GLY A 206 18.14 1.55 16.65
CA GLY A 206 17.36 1.25 17.86
C GLY A 206 15.94 1.83 17.87
N GLU A 207 15.51 2.50 16.82
CA GLU A 207 14.22 3.18 16.71
C GLU A 207 13.12 2.24 16.19
N LEU A 208 13.08 2.03 14.90
CA LEU A 208 12.01 1.32 14.18
C LEU A 208 12.59 0.17 13.33
N PRO A 209 11.76 -0.75 12.83
CA PRO A 209 12.23 -1.79 11.92
C PRO A 209 12.96 -1.21 10.70
N ASN A 210 14.13 -1.79 10.39
CA ASN A 210 14.86 -1.48 9.15
C ASN A 210 13.99 -1.80 7.92
N LYS A 211 14.18 -1.10 6.81
CA LYS A 211 13.38 -1.28 5.58
C LYS A 211 13.35 -2.73 5.09
N VAL A 212 14.46 -3.46 5.22
CA VAL A 212 14.57 -4.84 4.75
C VAL A 212 15.26 -5.73 5.77
N TYR A 213 14.77 -6.96 5.91
CA TYR A 213 15.37 -8.01 6.71
C TYR A 213 15.61 -9.28 5.89
N ASN A 214 16.70 -9.98 6.18
CA ASN A 214 16.89 -11.34 5.69
C ASN A 214 15.90 -12.29 6.39
N THR A 215 15.10 -12.99 5.63
CA THR A 215 14.05 -13.84 6.20
C THR A 215 14.57 -15.06 6.94
N LYS A 216 15.74 -15.59 6.54
CA LYS A 216 16.35 -16.77 7.19
C LYS A 216 16.97 -16.46 8.54
N THR A 217 17.57 -15.28 8.67
CA THR A 217 18.37 -14.92 9.87
C THR A 217 17.70 -13.86 10.73
N GLY A 218 16.76 -13.06 10.20
CA GLY A 218 16.22 -11.89 10.89
C GLY A 218 17.19 -10.71 10.96
N GLU A 219 18.31 -10.75 10.24
CA GLU A 219 19.29 -9.66 10.21
C GLU A 219 18.88 -8.53 9.29
N LYS A 220 19.28 -7.30 9.65
CA LYS A 220 19.12 -6.11 8.81
C LYS A 220 19.95 -6.24 7.54
N VAL A 221 19.32 -6.02 6.38
CA VAL A 221 19.98 -6.07 5.07
C VAL A 221 19.53 -4.91 4.20
N ASP A 222 20.25 -4.68 3.10
CA ASP A 222 19.81 -3.82 2.00
C ASP A 222 18.91 -4.58 1.01
N TYR A 223 18.42 -3.90 -0.03
CA TYR A 223 17.59 -4.51 -1.07
C TYR A 223 18.32 -5.58 -1.91
N ALA A 224 19.64 -5.60 -1.87
CA ALA A 224 20.45 -6.66 -2.48
C ALA A 224 20.76 -7.81 -1.49
N ASN A 225 20.09 -7.81 -0.33
CA ASN A 225 20.25 -8.78 0.76
C ASN A 225 21.67 -8.82 1.36
N LYS A 226 22.38 -7.70 1.32
CA LYS A 226 23.68 -7.54 1.98
C LYS A 226 23.46 -6.96 3.38
N PRO A 227 24.19 -7.45 4.39
CA PRO A 227 24.10 -6.93 5.76
C PRO A 227 24.28 -5.41 5.83
N GLY A 228 23.39 -4.73 6.54
CA GLY A 228 23.45 -3.28 6.75
C GLY A 228 22.14 -2.63 7.12
N GLU A 229 22.26 -1.42 7.61
CA GLU A 229 21.14 -0.53 7.89
C GLU A 229 20.89 0.40 6.70
N ILE A 230 19.61 0.60 6.35
CA ILE A 230 19.24 1.47 5.22
C ILE A 230 18.13 2.46 5.54
N GLY A 231 17.62 2.47 6.77
CA GLY A 231 16.52 3.32 7.20
C GLY A 231 15.28 2.53 7.61
N PHE A 232 14.21 3.25 7.90
CA PHE A 232 12.87 2.70 8.08
C PHE A 232 11.88 3.37 7.13
N SER A 233 10.77 2.68 6.83
CA SER A 233 9.66 3.21 6.05
C SER A 233 8.46 3.43 6.95
N ALA A 234 7.97 4.67 7.01
CA ALA A 234 6.75 4.99 7.74
C ALA A 234 5.52 4.32 7.10
N LEU A 235 5.50 4.19 5.78
CA LEU A 235 4.39 3.56 5.05
C LEU A 235 4.29 2.07 5.37
N ASP A 236 5.41 1.36 5.30
CA ASP A 236 5.46 -0.08 5.58
C ASP A 236 5.04 -0.39 7.01
N ILE A 237 5.54 0.41 7.96
CA ILE A 237 5.21 0.27 9.38
C ILE A 237 3.73 0.60 9.61
N GLY A 238 3.20 1.65 8.98
CA GLY A 238 1.78 2.01 9.07
C GLY A 238 0.88 0.85 8.63
N ARG A 239 1.16 0.21 7.50
CA ARG A 239 0.44 -0.97 7.05
C ARG A 239 0.56 -2.15 8.01
N LEU A 240 1.76 -2.41 8.52
CA LEU A 240 1.95 -3.46 9.52
C LEU A 240 1.10 -3.18 10.78
N MET A 241 1.03 -1.93 11.22
CA MET A 241 0.22 -1.52 12.36
C MET A 241 -1.29 -1.70 12.11
N VAL A 242 -1.78 -1.48 10.88
CA VAL A 242 -3.16 -1.84 10.49
C VAL A 242 -3.41 -3.33 10.76
N TRP A 243 -2.56 -4.21 10.25
CA TRP A 243 -2.77 -5.64 10.37
C TRP A 243 -2.55 -6.17 11.79
N LEU A 244 -1.62 -5.64 12.53
CA LEU A 244 -1.46 -5.95 13.96
C LEU A 244 -2.71 -5.53 14.75
N ARG A 245 -3.35 -4.40 14.41
CA ARG A 245 -4.59 -3.96 15.02
C ARG A 245 -5.76 -4.86 14.64
N ILE A 246 -5.88 -5.25 13.38
CA ILE A 246 -6.88 -6.21 12.92
C ILE A 246 -6.79 -7.52 13.73
N VAL A 247 -5.58 -8.09 13.85
CA VAL A 247 -5.38 -9.31 14.65
C VAL A 247 -5.75 -9.09 16.11
N LYS A 248 -5.31 -7.97 16.70
CA LYS A 248 -5.61 -7.66 18.10
C LYS A 248 -7.11 -7.54 18.35
N ASN A 249 -7.85 -6.92 17.43
CA ASN A 249 -9.29 -6.78 17.55
C ASN A 249 -10.03 -8.11 17.38
N ARG A 250 -9.60 -8.94 16.41
CA ARG A 250 -10.25 -10.21 16.08
C ARG A 250 -9.89 -11.35 17.04
N TYR A 251 -8.65 -11.32 17.56
CA TYR A 251 -8.06 -12.40 18.37
C TYR A 251 -7.35 -11.80 19.58
N GLY A 252 -8.11 -11.24 20.51
CA GLY A 252 -7.62 -10.49 21.68
C GLY A 252 -6.59 -11.25 22.53
N TYR A 253 -6.58 -12.58 22.50
CA TYR A 253 -5.59 -13.40 23.20
C TYR A 253 -4.15 -13.25 22.69
N HIS A 254 -3.95 -12.70 21.48
CA HIS A 254 -2.64 -12.30 20.99
C HIS A 254 -2.24 -10.87 21.40
N GLY A 255 -3.16 -10.11 21.99
CA GLY A 255 -2.98 -8.68 22.27
C GLY A 255 -1.70 -8.35 23.00
N ASN A 256 -1.42 -9.02 24.12
CA ASN A 256 -0.21 -8.78 24.91
C ASN A 256 1.10 -9.04 24.12
N ALA A 257 1.11 -10.02 23.24
CA ALA A 257 2.27 -10.33 22.43
C ALA A 257 2.50 -9.28 21.33
N ILE A 258 1.42 -8.77 20.73
CA ILE A 258 1.45 -7.66 19.78
C ILE A 258 1.96 -6.39 20.47
N ASP A 259 1.41 -6.09 21.63
CA ASP A 259 1.80 -4.93 22.44
C ASP A 259 3.29 -4.96 22.79
N ALA A 260 3.81 -6.14 23.15
CA ALA A 260 5.22 -6.31 23.45
C ALA A 260 6.15 -6.07 22.24
N VAL A 261 5.65 -6.20 21.01
CA VAL A 261 6.37 -5.78 19.79
C VAL A 261 6.41 -4.27 19.70
N LEU A 262 5.24 -3.62 19.71
CA LEU A 262 5.12 -2.18 19.46
C LEU A 262 5.74 -1.33 20.57
N LEU A 263 5.65 -1.77 21.85
CA LEU A 263 6.25 -1.06 22.98
C LEU A 263 7.78 -1.00 22.93
N ARG A 264 8.41 -1.81 22.11
CA ARG A 264 9.84 -1.81 21.90
C ARG A 264 10.30 -0.76 20.91
N TRP A 265 9.38 -0.26 20.08
CA TRP A 265 9.68 0.65 19.01
C TRP A 265 9.62 2.10 19.47
N ASP A 266 10.56 2.91 19.00
CA ASP A 266 10.58 4.35 19.20
C ASP A 266 9.98 5.06 18.00
N PHE A 267 8.79 5.64 18.19
CA PHE A 267 8.04 6.34 17.17
C PHE A 267 8.33 7.85 17.14
N SER A 268 9.38 8.33 17.83
CA SER A 268 9.63 9.77 18.00
C SER A 268 9.88 10.52 16.69
N HIS A 269 10.39 9.84 15.65
CA HIS A 269 10.72 10.49 14.39
C HIS A 269 9.77 10.14 13.22
N VAL A 270 8.79 9.26 13.41
CA VAL A 270 7.96 8.73 12.30
C VAL A 270 6.81 9.65 11.92
N ILE A 271 6.44 10.58 12.80
CA ILE A 271 5.43 11.60 12.55
C ILE A 271 6.04 12.94 12.94
N ASP A 272 6.05 13.92 12.04
CA ASP A 272 6.59 15.23 12.30
C ASP A 272 5.65 16.13 13.11
N ALA A 273 6.07 17.36 13.40
CA ALA A 273 5.30 18.32 14.18
C ALA A 273 3.97 18.71 13.52
N ASP A 274 3.89 18.61 12.21
CA ASP A 274 2.69 18.91 11.40
C ASP A 274 1.78 17.69 11.21
N GLY A 275 2.26 16.50 11.60
CA GLY A 275 1.52 15.26 11.50
C GLY A 275 1.65 14.58 10.12
N LEU A 276 2.74 14.84 9.39
CA LEU A 276 3.13 14.10 8.19
C LEU A 276 3.92 12.85 8.56
N LEU A 277 3.88 11.83 7.72
CA LEU A 277 4.68 10.64 7.90
C LEU A 277 6.12 10.85 7.42
N VAL A 278 7.06 10.42 8.25
CA VAL A 278 8.51 10.59 8.02
C VAL A 278 9.19 9.24 8.01
N GLY A 279 9.88 8.95 6.94
CA GLY A 279 10.78 7.82 6.82
C GLY A 279 12.23 8.20 7.12
N ALA A 280 13.08 7.21 7.34
CA ALA A 280 14.51 7.40 7.53
C ALA A 280 15.32 6.73 6.43
N ALA A 281 16.46 7.34 6.13
CA ALA A 281 17.44 6.84 5.20
C ALA A 281 18.86 7.14 5.71
N ILE A 282 19.86 6.44 5.16
CA ILE A 282 21.27 6.75 5.43
C ILE A 282 21.83 7.50 4.24
N ASP A 283 22.35 8.70 4.49
CA ASP A 283 23.12 9.42 3.50
C ASP A 283 24.36 8.62 3.09
N LYS A 284 24.59 8.50 1.79
CA LYS A 284 25.67 7.64 1.28
C LYS A 284 27.06 8.22 1.52
N GLU A 285 27.16 9.54 1.58
CA GLU A 285 28.43 10.25 1.71
C GLU A 285 28.77 10.49 3.18
N THR A 286 27.85 11.11 3.93
CA THR A 286 28.05 11.48 5.33
C THR A 286 27.84 10.33 6.31
N LYS A 287 27.07 9.30 5.91
CA LYS A 287 26.61 8.19 6.78
C LYS A 287 25.67 8.65 7.90
N GLU A 288 25.17 9.85 7.84
CA GLU A 288 24.19 10.37 8.76
C GLU A 288 22.79 9.87 8.42
N THR A 289 21.89 9.88 9.40
CA THR A 289 20.47 9.59 9.17
C THR A 289 19.81 10.82 8.59
N ILE A 290 19.13 10.64 7.46
CA ILE A 290 18.23 11.62 6.87
C ILE A 290 16.81 11.20 7.23
N TYR A 291 16.06 12.09 7.85
CA TYR A 291 14.61 11.98 8.04
C TYR A 291 13.94 12.84 6.99
N ALA A 292 13.05 12.26 6.22
CA ALA A 292 12.33 12.94 5.15
C ALA A 292 10.87 12.52 5.13
N GLN A 293 9.98 13.44 4.75
CA GLN A 293 8.60 13.12 4.53
C GLN A 293 8.49 11.93 3.56
N GLU A 294 7.75 10.91 3.96
CA GLU A 294 7.56 9.70 3.18
C GLU A 294 6.07 9.51 2.92
N GLY A 295 5.76 9.33 1.66
CA GLY A 295 4.40 9.07 1.26
C GLY A 295 3.99 9.92 0.07
N ARG A 296 2.89 9.52 -0.50
CA ARG A 296 2.22 10.11 -1.64
C ARG A 296 0.74 9.89 -1.50
N LEU A 297 -0.03 10.66 -2.20
CA LEU A 297 -1.49 10.55 -2.18
C LEU A 297 -1.92 9.09 -2.44
N GLY A 298 -2.68 8.56 -1.51
CA GLY A 298 -3.16 7.19 -1.49
C GLY A 298 -2.44 6.32 -0.46
N TYR A 299 -1.12 6.26 -0.47
CA TYR A 299 -0.34 5.43 0.45
C TYR A 299 -0.13 6.09 1.82
N GLU A 300 0.13 7.40 1.85
CA GLU A 300 0.36 8.11 3.10
C GLU A 300 -0.88 8.08 3.98
N GLU A 301 -2.05 8.39 3.41
CA GLU A 301 -3.31 8.42 4.14
C GLU A 301 -3.73 7.03 4.62
N TYR A 302 -3.52 6.00 3.80
CA TYR A 302 -3.73 4.62 4.23
C TYR A 302 -2.82 4.23 5.40
N ALA A 303 -1.51 4.52 5.29
CA ALA A 303 -0.55 4.22 6.34
C ALA A 303 -0.82 5.04 7.62
N ALA A 304 -1.25 6.30 7.48
CA ALA A 304 -1.62 7.17 8.58
C ALA A 304 -2.75 6.58 9.43
N LYS A 305 -3.73 5.89 8.80
CA LYS A 305 -4.76 5.15 9.52
C LYS A 305 -4.17 4.07 10.42
N GLY A 306 -3.10 3.41 9.99
CA GLY A 306 -2.36 2.47 10.83
C GLY A 306 -1.89 3.09 12.14
N TYR A 307 -1.29 4.27 12.08
CA TYR A 307 -0.85 4.98 13.28
C TYR A 307 -2.04 5.47 14.13
N ALA A 308 -3.08 6.01 13.50
CA ALA A 308 -4.28 6.49 14.20
C ALA A 308 -4.97 5.37 14.99
N LEU A 309 -5.04 4.15 14.47
CA LEU A 309 -5.57 2.98 15.18
C LEU A 309 -4.84 2.67 16.50
N TRP A 310 -3.64 3.18 16.69
CA TRP A 310 -2.84 3.03 17.91
C TRP A 310 -2.74 4.33 18.73
N GLY A 311 -3.56 5.33 18.42
CA GLY A 311 -3.67 6.56 19.20
C GLY A 311 -2.66 7.66 18.82
N PHE A 312 -1.92 7.51 17.74
CA PHE A 312 -1.11 8.59 17.17
C PHE A 312 -2.01 9.60 16.44
N ASN A 313 -1.48 10.77 16.18
CA ASN A 313 -2.24 11.85 15.54
C ASN A 313 -1.53 12.38 14.27
N PRO A 314 -1.52 11.63 13.17
CA PRO A 314 -0.93 12.04 11.91
C PRO A 314 -1.87 13.00 11.14
N VAL A 315 -2.06 14.21 11.64
CA VAL A 315 -3.12 15.14 11.21
C VAL A 315 -3.04 15.48 9.74
N LEU A 316 -1.85 15.84 9.22
CA LEU A 316 -1.71 16.20 7.82
C LEU A 316 -1.64 14.97 6.92
N ALA A 317 -1.08 13.86 7.40
CA ALA A 317 -1.01 12.62 6.63
C ALA A 317 -2.39 11.98 6.37
N HIS A 318 -3.43 12.38 7.10
CA HIS A 318 -4.82 11.96 6.85
C HIS A 318 -5.53 12.79 5.78
N ARG A 319 -4.94 13.90 5.35
CA ARG A 319 -5.60 14.84 4.42
C ARG A 319 -5.22 14.53 2.98
N ALA A 320 -6.17 14.77 2.07
CA ALA A 320 -5.91 14.67 0.64
C ALA A 320 -4.97 15.78 0.13
N GLU A 321 -5.00 16.94 0.77
CA GLU A 321 -4.22 18.08 0.31
C GLU A 321 -2.73 18.00 0.67
N PRO A 322 -1.85 18.44 -0.23
CA PRO A 322 -2.20 19.03 -1.52
C PRO A 322 -2.38 17.96 -2.61
N PHE A 323 -3.52 17.96 -3.28
CA PHE A 323 -3.71 17.13 -4.45
C PHE A 323 -4.12 17.98 -5.67
N LEU A 324 -3.82 17.46 -6.85
CA LEU A 324 -4.24 17.98 -8.14
C LEU A 324 -5.08 16.91 -8.86
N THR A 325 -5.68 17.27 -10.00
CA THR A 325 -6.44 16.32 -10.81
C THR A 325 -6.01 16.35 -12.25
N ALA A 326 -5.88 15.17 -12.86
CA ALA A 326 -5.68 14.99 -14.29
C ALA A 326 -6.99 14.53 -14.94
N GLN A 327 -7.40 15.19 -16.02
CA GLN A 327 -8.59 14.79 -16.78
C GLN A 327 -8.26 13.64 -17.73
N ILE A 328 -8.71 12.42 -17.39
CA ILE A 328 -8.49 11.23 -18.20
C ILE A 328 -9.85 10.62 -18.52
N TYR A 329 -10.23 10.56 -19.79
CA TYR A 329 -11.53 10.05 -20.26
C TYR A 329 -12.75 10.71 -19.58
N GLY A 330 -12.61 11.97 -19.17
CA GLY A 330 -13.68 12.72 -18.48
C GLY A 330 -13.76 12.46 -16.98
N VAL A 331 -12.82 11.71 -16.43
CA VAL A 331 -12.66 11.50 -14.98
C VAL A 331 -11.55 12.39 -14.45
N ALA A 332 -11.82 13.14 -13.38
CA ALA A 332 -10.81 13.93 -12.68
C ALA A 332 -10.01 13.02 -11.73
N VAL A 333 -8.94 12.41 -12.24
CA VAL A 333 -8.08 11.49 -11.50
C VAL A 333 -7.21 12.27 -10.51
N PRO A 334 -7.31 12.02 -9.20
CA PRO A 334 -6.49 12.71 -8.22
C PRO A 334 -5.05 12.22 -8.24
N TYR A 335 -4.10 13.14 -8.08
CA TYR A 335 -2.69 12.82 -7.91
C TYR A 335 -2.03 13.77 -6.91
N ASP A 336 -0.91 13.38 -6.33
CA ASP A 336 -0.19 14.18 -5.35
C ASP A 336 0.31 15.49 -5.95
N GLY A 337 -0.05 16.60 -5.32
CA GLY A 337 0.33 17.94 -5.76
C GLY A 337 1.70 18.38 -5.28
N ARG A 338 2.39 17.58 -4.44
CA ARG A 338 3.75 17.87 -3.96
C ARG A 338 4.75 17.62 -5.07
N ASP A 339 5.67 18.57 -5.27
CA ASP A 339 6.73 18.41 -6.26
C ASP A 339 7.70 17.29 -5.83
N PRO A 340 7.77 16.15 -6.55
CA PRO A 340 8.62 15.04 -6.16
C PRO A 340 10.12 15.39 -6.14
N ARG A 341 10.53 16.45 -6.82
CA ARG A 341 11.92 16.94 -6.80
C ARG A 341 12.28 17.62 -5.47
N VAL A 342 11.29 18.19 -4.78
CA VAL A 342 11.46 18.87 -3.50
C VAL A 342 11.23 17.89 -2.35
N PHE A 343 10.15 17.11 -2.43
CA PHE A 343 9.72 16.22 -1.35
C PHE A 343 10.29 14.80 -1.46
N HIS A 344 11.01 14.49 -2.55
CA HIS A 344 11.56 13.16 -2.81
C HIS A 344 10.52 12.02 -2.75
N SER A 345 9.25 12.38 -2.85
CA SER A 345 8.12 11.48 -2.85
C SER A 345 7.50 11.44 -4.25
N GLN A 346 7.48 10.28 -4.86
CA GLN A 346 6.98 10.12 -6.22
C GLN A 346 5.45 10.01 -6.21
N ASN A 347 4.79 10.65 -7.16
CA ASN A 347 3.32 10.74 -7.24
C ASN A 347 2.73 9.70 -8.20
N TYR A 348 3.00 8.42 -7.96
CA TYR A 348 2.39 7.34 -8.74
C TYR A 348 0.95 7.11 -8.30
N VAL A 349 -0.01 7.33 -9.20
CA VAL A 349 -1.41 6.98 -8.97
C VAL A 349 -1.62 5.52 -9.33
N VAL A 350 -1.87 4.68 -8.34
CA VAL A 350 -2.06 3.24 -8.47
C VAL A 350 -3.31 2.79 -7.71
N THR A 351 -3.80 1.59 -8.02
CA THR A 351 -5.02 1.05 -7.41
C THR A 351 -4.80 0.55 -5.98
N GLU A 352 -3.61 0.04 -5.66
CA GLU A 352 -3.36 -0.77 -4.45
C GLU A 352 -3.78 -0.09 -3.14
N SER A 353 -3.30 1.10 -2.85
CA SER A 353 -3.56 1.77 -1.57
C SER A 353 -5.04 2.09 -1.34
N TYR A 354 -5.75 2.46 -2.42
CA TYR A 354 -7.18 2.74 -2.34
C TYR A 354 -8.00 1.47 -2.12
N MET A 355 -7.70 0.38 -2.83
CA MET A 355 -8.42 -0.87 -2.63
C MET A 355 -8.13 -1.49 -1.27
N GLN A 356 -6.90 -1.41 -0.75
CA GLN A 356 -6.58 -1.91 0.59
C GLN A 356 -7.37 -1.17 1.67
N ASP A 357 -7.48 0.15 1.56
CA ASP A 357 -8.29 0.95 2.45
C ASP A 357 -9.76 0.48 2.45
N GLY A 358 -10.33 0.23 1.27
CA GLY A 358 -11.69 -0.29 1.13
C GLY A 358 -11.86 -1.70 1.70
N LEU A 359 -10.94 -2.61 1.37
CA LEU A 359 -11.02 -4.02 1.79
C LEU A 359 -10.78 -4.19 3.29
N GLU A 360 -9.76 -3.53 3.81
CA GLU A 360 -9.29 -3.72 5.17
C GLU A 360 -10.08 -2.86 6.16
N LEU A 361 -10.30 -1.59 5.85
CA LEU A 361 -10.86 -0.58 6.75
C LEU A 361 -12.28 -0.13 6.35
N GLY A 362 -12.71 -0.40 5.11
CA GLY A 362 -14.00 0.08 4.59
C GLY A 362 -14.01 1.59 4.35
N PHE A 363 -12.84 2.19 4.08
CA PHE A 363 -12.61 3.62 3.94
C PHE A 363 -12.85 4.44 5.22
N ASP A 364 -12.85 3.79 6.38
CA ASP A 364 -13.31 4.37 7.63
C ASP A 364 -12.40 3.99 8.81
N LEU A 365 -12.48 4.72 9.89
CA LEU A 365 -11.83 4.41 11.15
C LEU A 365 -12.84 4.43 12.30
N PRO A 366 -12.69 3.54 13.30
CA PRO A 366 -13.61 3.49 14.44
C PRO A 366 -13.68 4.77 15.28
N GLN A 367 -12.68 5.64 15.18
CA GLN A 367 -12.61 6.92 15.89
C GLN A 367 -13.12 8.12 15.08
N ASP A 368 -13.57 7.89 13.87
CA ASP A 368 -14.22 8.94 13.08
C ASP A 368 -15.62 9.15 13.63
N ASP A 369 -15.86 10.30 14.27
CA ASP A 369 -17.01 10.49 15.16
C ASP A 369 -18.08 11.44 14.62
N SER A 370 -18.02 11.78 13.35
CA SER A 370 -18.84 12.84 12.81
C SER A 370 -20.18 12.40 12.20
N SER A 371 -20.42 11.11 12.03
CA SER A 371 -21.65 10.62 11.37
C SER A 371 -22.01 9.19 11.76
N PRO A 372 -23.32 8.87 11.82
CA PRO A 372 -23.79 7.50 11.85
C PRO A 372 -23.45 6.72 10.56
N ASP A 373 -23.00 7.43 9.53
CA ASP A 373 -22.49 6.86 8.29
C ASP A 373 -21.00 6.66 8.42
N TRP A 374 -20.57 5.43 8.58
CA TRP A 374 -19.19 5.03 8.82
C TRP A 374 -18.21 5.39 7.68
N LEU A 375 -18.71 5.94 6.58
CA LEU A 375 -17.91 6.44 5.47
C LEU A 375 -17.74 7.96 5.48
N CYS A 376 -18.36 8.68 6.40
CA CYS A 376 -18.49 10.14 6.27
C CYS A 376 -17.19 10.91 6.44
N SER A 377 -16.34 10.51 7.35
CA SER A 377 -15.09 11.23 7.62
C SER A 377 -14.04 11.00 6.56
N ASP A 378 -14.05 9.83 5.94
CA ASP A 378 -13.12 9.43 4.88
C ASP A 378 -13.81 9.32 3.51
N GLY A 379 -14.94 9.95 3.34
CA GLY A 379 -15.72 9.89 2.10
C GLY A 379 -14.92 10.28 0.85
N TRP A 380 -13.96 11.16 0.97
CA TRP A 380 -13.06 11.51 -0.13
C TRP A 380 -12.15 10.33 -0.55
N ARG A 381 -11.78 9.44 0.38
CA ARG A 381 -11.02 8.21 0.04
C ARG A 381 -11.85 7.28 -0.84
N ALA A 382 -13.10 7.04 -0.49
CA ALA A 382 -14.03 6.26 -1.29
C ALA A 382 -14.30 6.92 -2.64
N GLU A 383 -14.46 8.24 -2.68
CA GLU A 383 -14.63 9.00 -3.92
C GLU A 383 -13.41 8.89 -4.83
N PHE A 384 -12.20 9.03 -4.29
CA PHE A 384 -10.97 8.88 -5.07
C PHE A 384 -10.79 7.44 -5.57
N ALA A 385 -11.09 6.45 -4.75
CA ALA A 385 -11.11 5.06 -5.16
C ALA A 385 -12.08 4.80 -6.31
N ASP A 386 -13.28 5.40 -6.27
CA ASP A 386 -14.26 5.29 -7.35
C ASP A 386 -13.77 5.95 -8.65
N ARG A 387 -13.10 7.11 -8.57
CA ARG A 387 -12.45 7.74 -9.73
C ARG A 387 -11.33 6.87 -10.32
N ILE A 388 -10.54 6.22 -9.47
CA ILE A 388 -9.50 5.26 -9.86
C ILE A 388 -10.13 4.05 -10.58
N TYR A 389 -11.25 3.55 -10.08
CA TYR A 389 -12.04 2.52 -10.77
C TYR A 389 -12.58 3.01 -12.11
N MET A 390 -13.29 4.14 -12.13
CA MET A 390 -13.97 4.68 -13.31
C MET A 390 -13.03 4.96 -14.48
N VAL A 391 -11.84 5.47 -14.21
CA VAL A 391 -10.89 5.81 -15.28
C VAL A 391 -10.33 4.55 -15.96
N GLN A 392 -10.16 3.47 -15.23
CA GLN A 392 -9.69 2.19 -15.75
C GLN A 392 -10.79 1.47 -16.54
N GLU A 393 -12.02 1.46 -16.03
CA GLU A 393 -13.19 1.02 -16.81
C GLU A 393 -13.37 1.86 -18.06
N GLY A 394 -13.22 3.18 -17.97
CA GLY A 394 -13.31 4.10 -19.09
C GLY A 394 -12.27 3.82 -20.18
N ARG A 395 -11.04 3.44 -19.81
CA ARG A 395 -10.01 3.00 -20.76
C ARG A 395 -10.43 1.71 -21.46
N TRP A 396 -10.84 0.71 -20.71
CA TRP A 396 -11.30 -0.56 -21.28
C TRP A 396 -12.46 -0.36 -22.28
N ARG A 397 -13.51 0.38 -21.88
CA ARG A 397 -14.66 0.62 -22.73
C ARG A 397 -14.32 1.38 -24.03
N ARG A 398 -13.34 2.28 -24.00
CA ARG A 398 -12.97 3.12 -25.14
C ARG A 398 -11.94 2.50 -26.06
N THR A 399 -11.01 1.74 -25.49
CA THR A 399 -9.84 1.23 -26.23
C THR A 399 -9.83 -0.28 -26.38
N GLY A 400 -10.67 -1.00 -25.63
CA GLY A 400 -10.62 -2.46 -25.51
C GLY A 400 -9.45 -2.97 -24.65
N THR A 401 -8.59 -2.09 -24.14
CA THR A 401 -7.44 -2.49 -23.29
C THR A 401 -7.92 -2.75 -21.88
N LEU A 402 -7.94 -4.01 -21.48
CA LEU A 402 -8.24 -4.39 -20.10
C LEU A 402 -7.18 -3.80 -19.17
N THR A 403 -7.61 -3.13 -18.11
CA THR A 403 -6.73 -2.28 -17.29
C THR A 403 -6.98 -2.50 -15.82
N ALA A 404 -5.93 -2.84 -15.05
CA ALA A 404 -5.93 -2.84 -13.58
C ALA A 404 -4.51 -2.51 -13.11
N ARG A 405 -4.20 -1.20 -13.04
CA ARG A 405 -2.85 -0.70 -12.82
C ARG A 405 -2.47 -0.68 -11.35
N SER A 406 -1.33 -1.30 -11.05
CA SER A 406 -0.64 -1.19 -9.77
C SER A 406 0.84 -1.52 -9.95
N GLU A 407 1.67 -1.11 -9.02
CA GLU A 407 3.06 -1.57 -9.02
C GLU A 407 3.14 -3.08 -8.90
N HIS A 408 4.10 -3.69 -9.58
CA HIS A 408 4.29 -5.14 -9.59
C HIS A 408 5.72 -5.56 -9.88
N ASN A 409 6.05 -6.80 -9.52
CA ASN A 409 7.32 -7.39 -9.83
C ASN A 409 7.30 -8.02 -11.23
N VAL A 410 8.44 -7.95 -11.92
CA VAL A 410 8.65 -8.54 -13.25
C VAL A 410 9.82 -9.49 -13.25
N LYS A 411 9.83 -10.45 -14.18
CA LYS A 411 10.90 -11.43 -14.33
C LYS A 411 12.12 -10.79 -14.99
N GLY A 412 13.23 -10.73 -14.26
CA GLY A 412 14.46 -10.08 -14.75
C GLY A 412 14.45 -8.57 -14.46
N ALA A 413 15.49 -7.87 -14.95
CA ALA A 413 15.56 -6.42 -14.79
C ALA A 413 14.42 -5.73 -15.57
N PRO A 414 13.77 -4.74 -14.98
CA PRO A 414 14.13 -3.99 -13.76
C PRO A 414 13.68 -4.64 -12.44
N TYR A 415 13.13 -5.84 -12.43
CA TYR A 415 12.59 -6.62 -11.32
C TYR A 415 11.33 -6.03 -10.66
N PHE A 416 11.08 -4.75 -10.79
CA PHE A 416 9.94 -4.04 -10.24
C PHE A 416 9.60 -2.84 -11.10
N THR A 417 8.31 -2.55 -11.27
CA THR A 417 7.79 -1.41 -12.01
C THR A 417 6.70 -0.70 -11.24
N TYR A 418 6.66 0.63 -11.37
CA TYR A 418 5.51 1.44 -11.02
C TYR A 418 4.61 1.52 -12.26
N ASP A 419 3.58 0.69 -12.29
CA ASP A 419 2.61 0.65 -13.37
C ASP A 419 1.41 1.51 -12.99
N SER A 420 1.49 2.80 -13.37
CA SER A 420 0.60 3.83 -12.86
C SER A 420 -0.54 4.17 -13.81
N ILE A 421 -1.64 4.64 -13.23
CA ILE A 421 -2.75 5.27 -13.94
C ILE A 421 -2.31 6.66 -14.41
N PHE A 422 -1.55 7.36 -13.56
CA PHE A 422 -0.98 8.67 -13.84
C PHE A 422 0.29 8.87 -13.02
N SER A 423 1.35 9.33 -13.65
CA SER A 423 2.57 9.80 -13.00
C SER A 423 3.35 10.72 -13.93
N ASP A 424 4.11 11.64 -13.37
CA ASP A 424 5.05 12.53 -14.10
C ASP A 424 4.40 13.31 -15.26
N GLY A 425 3.09 13.61 -15.16
CA GLY A 425 2.32 14.31 -16.19
C GLY A 425 1.70 13.41 -17.27
N TYR A 426 1.91 12.09 -17.21
CA TYR A 426 1.45 11.14 -18.24
C TYR A 426 0.45 10.13 -17.69
N PRO A 427 -0.70 9.93 -18.36
CA PRO A 427 -1.59 8.82 -18.08
C PRO A 427 -0.98 7.50 -18.58
N TRP A 428 -1.29 6.41 -17.87
CA TRP A 428 -0.88 5.04 -18.22
C TRP A 428 0.64 4.87 -18.29
N ASN A 429 1.33 5.54 -17.40
CA ASN A 429 2.79 5.57 -17.36
C ASN A 429 3.33 4.37 -16.56
N THR A 430 4.13 3.53 -17.22
CA THR A 430 4.84 2.40 -16.60
C THR A 430 6.30 2.74 -16.54
N VAL A 431 6.86 2.86 -15.34
CA VAL A 431 8.25 3.31 -15.15
C VAL A 431 9.00 2.39 -14.19
N THR A 432 10.32 2.34 -14.37
CA THR A 432 11.22 1.71 -13.40
C THR A 432 11.31 2.56 -12.13
N PRO A 433 11.83 2.02 -11.02
CA PRO A 433 12.16 2.83 -9.84
C PRO A 433 13.14 4.00 -10.07
N ARG A 434 13.76 4.05 -11.24
CA ARG A 434 14.64 5.15 -11.67
C ARG A 434 13.95 6.20 -12.53
N GLY A 435 12.69 5.93 -12.91
CA GLY A 435 11.94 6.78 -13.82
C GLY A 435 12.10 6.44 -15.31
N ASP A 436 12.79 5.35 -15.67
CA ASP A 436 12.90 4.92 -17.08
C ASP A 436 11.53 4.39 -17.54
N TYR A 437 11.05 4.86 -18.68
CA TYR A 437 9.79 4.44 -19.27
C TYR A 437 9.90 3.04 -19.88
N VAL A 438 9.03 2.11 -19.42
CA VAL A 438 9.05 0.68 -19.77
C VAL A 438 7.63 0.17 -20.07
N PRO A 439 6.97 0.67 -21.14
CA PRO A 439 5.58 0.35 -21.46
C PRO A 439 5.34 -1.13 -21.73
N GLU A 440 6.37 -1.89 -22.10
CA GLU A 440 6.30 -3.34 -22.30
C GLU A 440 5.99 -4.11 -21.02
N HIS A 441 6.16 -3.48 -19.86
CA HIS A 441 5.81 -4.06 -18.56
C HIS A 441 4.43 -3.61 -18.04
N ALA A 442 3.67 -2.88 -18.84
CA ALA A 442 2.29 -2.54 -18.50
C ALA A 442 1.43 -3.79 -18.31
N ALA A 443 0.63 -3.83 -17.24
CA ALA A 443 -0.06 -5.04 -16.84
C ALA A 443 -1.47 -4.83 -16.29
N VAL A 444 -2.28 -5.86 -16.40
CA VAL A 444 -3.40 -6.12 -15.51
C VAL A 444 -2.84 -6.80 -14.27
N ALA A 445 -2.56 -6.03 -13.23
CA ALA A 445 -2.02 -6.58 -11.98
C ALA A 445 -3.10 -7.39 -11.26
N THR A 446 -2.78 -8.65 -10.88
CA THR A 446 -3.77 -9.55 -10.26
C THR A 446 -4.36 -8.96 -8.98
N LYS A 447 -3.54 -8.40 -8.11
CA LYS A 447 -3.99 -7.77 -6.86
C LYS A 447 -4.96 -6.60 -7.11
N ALA A 448 -4.68 -5.77 -8.12
CA ALA A 448 -5.56 -4.66 -8.48
C ALA A 448 -6.88 -5.14 -9.10
N ALA A 449 -6.81 -6.09 -10.02
CA ALA A 449 -7.99 -6.69 -10.64
C ALA A 449 -8.94 -7.31 -9.61
N MET A 450 -8.39 -8.09 -8.68
CA MET A 450 -9.17 -8.71 -7.60
C MET A 450 -9.72 -7.68 -6.61
N GLY A 451 -8.95 -6.64 -6.26
CA GLY A 451 -9.44 -5.57 -5.39
C GLY A 451 -10.58 -4.78 -6.03
N LEU A 452 -10.47 -4.43 -7.30
CA LEU A 452 -11.55 -3.81 -8.06
C LEU A 452 -12.78 -4.71 -8.14
N TRP A 453 -12.59 -6.01 -8.40
CA TRP A 453 -13.68 -6.97 -8.44
C TRP A 453 -14.42 -7.08 -7.10
N ALA A 454 -13.71 -7.08 -6.00
CA ALA A 454 -14.33 -7.21 -4.69
C ALA A 454 -15.16 -5.97 -4.29
N LEU A 455 -14.72 -4.77 -4.70
CA LEU A 455 -15.31 -3.49 -4.29
C LEU A 455 -16.38 -2.96 -5.27
N TRP A 456 -16.36 -3.38 -6.53
CA TRP A 456 -17.32 -2.95 -7.57
C TRP A 456 -17.90 -4.15 -8.32
N ASP A 457 -19.20 -4.38 -8.21
CA ASP A 457 -19.93 -5.45 -8.91
C ASP A 457 -20.42 -4.96 -10.28
N THR A 458 -19.58 -5.08 -11.30
CA THR A 458 -19.83 -4.58 -12.66
C THR A 458 -19.30 -5.54 -13.72
N GLU A 459 -19.80 -5.41 -14.96
CA GLU A 459 -19.32 -6.17 -16.11
C GLU A 459 -17.79 -6.07 -16.30
N TYR A 460 -17.24 -4.87 -16.14
CA TYR A 460 -15.80 -4.64 -16.27
C TYR A 460 -15.00 -5.45 -15.24
N THR A 461 -15.44 -5.45 -13.99
CA THR A 461 -14.75 -6.19 -12.94
C THR A 461 -14.95 -7.70 -13.04
N ASP A 462 -16.04 -8.17 -13.64
CA ASP A 462 -16.21 -9.58 -14.01
C ASP A 462 -15.18 -10.00 -15.06
N VAL A 463 -14.97 -9.16 -16.09
CA VAL A 463 -13.92 -9.42 -17.11
C VAL A 463 -12.53 -9.41 -16.48
N LEU A 464 -12.25 -8.51 -15.53
CA LEU A 464 -11.00 -8.53 -14.77
C LEU A 464 -10.81 -9.83 -13.99
N PHE A 465 -11.85 -10.25 -13.28
CA PHE A 465 -11.83 -11.49 -12.50
C PHE A 465 -11.55 -12.70 -13.40
N GLU A 466 -12.27 -12.83 -14.51
CA GLU A 466 -12.06 -13.93 -15.45
C GLU A 466 -10.65 -13.93 -16.07
N ALA A 467 -10.03 -12.76 -16.22
CA ALA A 467 -8.68 -12.66 -16.75
C ALA A 467 -7.61 -13.10 -15.75
N VAL A 468 -7.86 -13.04 -14.43
CA VAL A 468 -6.79 -13.23 -13.44
C VAL A 468 -7.02 -14.40 -12.48
N ILE A 469 -8.25 -14.91 -12.30
CA ILE A 469 -8.56 -15.91 -11.26
C ILE A 469 -7.79 -17.22 -11.42
N ASP A 470 -7.44 -17.61 -12.64
CA ASP A 470 -6.69 -18.82 -12.95
C ASP A 470 -5.21 -18.55 -13.30
N LEU A 471 -4.72 -17.32 -13.08
CA LEU A 471 -3.30 -16.98 -13.28
C LEU A 471 -2.45 -17.46 -12.10
N TYR A 472 -2.15 -18.73 -12.04
CA TYR A 472 -1.38 -19.30 -10.95
C TYR A 472 -0.57 -20.54 -11.34
N ASP A 473 0.44 -20.85 -10.56
CA ASP A 473 1.08 -22.16 -10.49
C ASP A 473 0.53 -22.89 -9.25
N PRO A 474 -0.10 -24.08 -9.43
CA PRO A 474 -0.79 -24.77 -8.33
C PRO A 474 0.11 -25.10 -7.13
N GLU A 475 1.41 -25.28 -7.38
CA GLU A 475 2.41 -25.68 -6.37
C GLU A 475 3.13 -24.48 -5.75
N THR A 476 2.84 -23.23 -6.23
CA THR A 476 3.66 -22.09 -5.83
C THR A 476 2.83 -20.87 -5.40
N GLY A 477 1.77 -20.52 -6.12
CA GLY A 477 0.97 -19.33 -5.80
C GLY A 477 0.42 -18.61 -7.03
N ILE A 478 -0.12 -17.43 -6.80
CA ILE A 478 -0.75 -16.58 -7.80
C ILE A 478 0.32 -15.72 -8.50
N TYR A 479 0.25 -15.61 -9.83
CA TYR A 479 1.10 -14.73 -10.63
C TYR A 479 0.80 -13.25 -10.40
N GLU A 480 1.80 -12.38 -10.61
CA GLU A 480 1.68 -10.92 -10.45
C GLU A 480 0.61 -10.30 -11.37
N GLY A 481 0.38 -10.86 -12.54
CA GLY A 481 -0.61 -10.34 -13.47
C GLY A 481 -0.48 -10.89 -14.89
N LEU A 482 -1.09 -10.14 -15.80
CA LEU A 482 -1.09 -10.40 -17.23
C LEU A 482 -0.60 -9.16 -17.98
N TYR A 483 0.42 -9.28 -18.82
CA TYR A 483 0.89 -8.16 -19.62
C TYR A 483 -0.19 -7.61 -20.56
N GLU A 484 -0.42 -6.30 -20.56
CA GLU A 484 -1.39 -5.65 -21.48
C GLU A 484 -1.01 -5.84 -22.96
N GLY A 485 0.28 -5.96 -23.27
CA GLY A 485 0.79 -6.16 -24.63
C GLY A 485 0.63 -7.58 -25.19
N GLY A 486 -0.02 -8.50 -24.46
CA GLY A 486 -0.28 -9.86 -24.94
C GLY A 486 0.91 -10.83 -24.79
N GLN A 487 1.93 -10.48 -24.01
CA GLN A 487 3.10 -11.33 -23.74
C GLN A 487 2.80 -12.50 -22.79
N GLY A 488 1.56 -12.61 -22.32
CA GLY A 488 1.12 -13.67 -21.41
C GLY A 488 1.25 -13.28 -19.93
N PRO A 489 1.25 -14.27 -19.01
CA PRO A 489 1.28 -14.04 -17.57
C PRO A 489 2.66 -13.54 -17.09
N ILE A 490 2.64 -12.75 -16.03
CA ILE A 490 3.83 -12.34 -15.29
C ILE A 490 4.12 -13.40 -14.23
N GLU A 491 4.92 -14.39 -14.60
CA GLU A 491 5.23 -15.56 -13.77
C GLU A 491 6.20 -15.23 -12.62
N VAL A 492 5.80 -14.25 -11.80
CA VAL A 492 6.47 -13.85 -10.57
C VAL A 492 5.48 -14.04 -9.43
N PHE A 493 5.96 -14.42 -8.26
CA PHE A 493 5.17 -14.68 -7.07
C PHE A 493 5.66 -13.78 -5.93
N THR A 494 4.76 -13.04 -5.30
CA THR A 494 5.09 -12.18 -4.17
C THR A 494 4.15 -12.38 -2.99
N ALA A 495 4.64 -12.08 -1.80
CA ALA A 495 3.83 -12.08 -0.59
C ALA A 495 2.70 -11.05 -0.69
N ASN A 496 3.01 -9.87 -1.27
CA ASN A 496 2.03 -8.80 -1.40
C ASN A 496 0.86 -9.21 -2.29
N ASN A 497 1.13 -9.72 -3.50
CA ASN A 497 0.08 -10.14 -4.42
C ASN A 497 -0.78 -11.29 -3.86
N ASN A 498 -0.16 -12.34 -3.32
CA ASN A 498 -0.88 -13.48 -2.74
C ASN A 498 -1.66 -13.10 -1.48
N GLY A 499 -1.11 -12.21 -0.64
CA GLY A 499 -1.78 -11.70 0.56
C GLY A 499 -3.01 -10.86 0.22
N ILE A 500 -2.91 -9.93 -0.73
CA ILE A 500 -4.03 -9.10 -1.17
C ILE A 500 -5.09 -9.97 -1.86
N PHE A 501 -4.70 -10.89 -2.74
CA PHE A 501 -5.61 -11.84 -3.38
C PHE A 501 -6.47 -12.58 -2.34
N LEU A 502 -5.85 -13.12 -1.30
CA LEU A 502 -6.56 -13.75 -0.18
C LEU A 502 -7.51 -12.77 0.53
N THR A 503 -7.03 -11.55 0.82
CA THR A 503 -7.84 -10.52 1.51
C THR A 503 -9.10 -10.17 0.72
N THR A 504 -9.05 -10.12 -0.62
CA THR A 504 -10.23 -9.84 -1.45
C THR A 504 -11.30 -10.93 -1.32
N LEU A 505 -10.89 -12.18 -1.26
CA LEU A 505 -11.82 -13.30 -1.06
C LEU A 505 -12.43 -13.31 0.35
N LEU A 506 -11.62 -12.97 1.38
CA LEU A 506 -12.16 -12.80 2.73
C LEU A 506 -13.16 -11.63 2.81
N PHE A 507 -12.86 -10.52 2.13
CA PHE A 507 -13.77 -9.38 2.06
C PHE A 507 -15.12 -9.76 1.44
N LYS A 508 -15.15 -10.54 0.36
CA LYS A 508 -16.41 -11.05 -0.20
C LYS A 508 -17.23 -11.82 0.83
N VAL A 509 -16.58 -12.61 1.68
CA VAL A 509 -17.26 -13.42 2.71
C VAL A 509 -17.66 -12.58 3.92
N GLN A 510 -16.77 -11.73 4.42
CA GLN A 510 -16.94 -11.07 5.72
C GLN A 510 -17.13 -9.55 5.66
N GLY A 511 -16.90 -8.90 4.51
CA GLY A 511 -16.83 -7.43 4.38
C GLY A 511 -15.51 -6.85 4.89
N PRO A 512 -15.47 -5.57 5.23
CA PRO A 512 -14.25 -4.93 5.73
C PRO A 512 -13.63 -5.70 6.89
N ILE A 513 -12.30 -5.88 6.83
CA ILE A 513 -11.62 -6.85 7.70
C ILE A 513 -11.45 -6.33 9.12
N LEU A 514 -11.25 -5.02 9.31
CA LEU A 514 -11.18 -4.42 10.63
C LEU A 514 -12.52 -4.54 11.35
N THR A 515 -12.50 -5.12 12.54
CA THR A 515 -13.66 -5.24 13.43
C THR A 515 -13.49 -4.36 14.66
N ALA A 516 -14.58 -4.16 15.40
CA ALA A 516 -14.49 -3.51 16.70
C ALA A 516 -13.52 -4.25 17.63
N PRO A 517 -12.87 -3.54 18.55
CA PRO A 517 -12.06 -4.15 19.59
C PRO A 517 -12.89 -5.11 20.45
N SER A 518 -12.34 -6.26 20.79
CA SER A 518 -12.89 -7.09 21.86
C SER A 518 -12.79 -6.33 23.20
N ARG A 519 -13.65 -6.65 24.17
CA ARG A 519 -13.62 -6.02 25.50
C ARG A 519 -12.23 -6.08 26.18
N GLU A 520 -11.44 -7.09 25.86
CA GLU A 520 -10.09 -7.27 26.38
C GLU A 520 -9.06 -6.27 25.80
N THR A 521 -9.37 -5.67 24.64
CA THR A 521 -8.48 -4.73 23.95
C THR A 521 -8.68 -3.27 24.36
N GLU A 522 -9.82 -2.92 24.98
CA GLU A 522 -10.12 -1.54 25.39
C GLU A 522 -9.13 -1.01 26.46
N VAL A 523 -8.71 -1.88 27.38
CA VAL A 523 -7.78 -1.49 28.46
C VAL A 523 -6.43 -1.05 27.93
N TRP A 524 -6.00 -1.59 26.80
CA TRP A 524 -4.67 -1.29 26.25
C TRP A 524 -4.63 0.00 25.42
N PHE A 525 -5.73 0.35 24.79
CA PHE A 525 -5.87 1.63 24.11
C PHE A 525 -5.67 2.79 25.10
N THR A 526 -6.16 2.63 26.34
CA THR A 526 -5.94 3.57 27.44
C THR A 526 -4.48 3.64 27.86
N ALA A 527 -3.77 2.52 27.94
CA ALA A 527 -2.37 2.46 28.38
C ALA A 527 -1.39 3.14 27.39
N PHE A 528 -1.64 3.06 26.09
CA PHE A 528 -0.83 3.75 25.08
C PHE A 528 -1.15 5.26 25.06
N ARG A 529 -2.39 5.61 25.39
CA ARG A 529 -2.87 6.98 25.53
C ARG A 529 -2.33 7.67 26.77
N ASP A 530 -2.25 6.90 27.89
CA ASP A 530 -1.84 7.38 29.20
C ASP A 530 -0.32 7.49 29.35
N ARG A 531 0.44 6.71 28.58
CA ARG A 531 1.86 6.99 28.38
C ARG A 531 1.94 8.21 27.49
N ASP A 532 2.37 9.31 28.06
CA ASP A 532 2.63 10.54 27.36
C ASP A 532 3.80 10.35 26.37
N VAL A 533 3.55 9.53 25.37
CA VAL A 533 4.44 9.28 24.24
C VAL A 533 4.67 10.61 23.51
N ARG A 534 3.78 11.59 23.71
CA ARG A 534 3.88 12.94 23.13
C ARG A 534 4.89 13.85 23.82
N GLN A 535 5.14 13.67 25.13
CA GLN A 535 6.09 14.53 25.89
C GLN A 535 7.56 14.19 25.60
N GLN A 536 7.88 13.01 25.10
CA GLN A 536 9.26 12.61 24.78
C GLN A 536 9.64 12.84 23.30
N ARG A 537 8.76 13.46 22.50
CA ARG A 537 8.98 13.64 21.07
C ARG A 537 9.66 14.97 20.80
N HIS A 538 10.95 14.92 20.54
CA HIS A 538 11.59 15.97 19.76
C HIS A 538 11.29 15.68 18.29
N TYR A 539 10.23 16.32 17.77
CA TYR A 539 10.06 16.39 16.32
C TYR A 539 11.21 17.22 15.77
N PRO A 540 11.89 16.79 14.70
CA PRO A 540 12.76 17.68 13.99
C PRO A 540 11.94 18.94 13.63
N ASP A 541 12.54 20.11 13.80
CA ASP A 541 11.93 21.33 13.29
C ASP A 541 11.55 21.08 11.83
N PRO A 542 10.33 21.45 11.41
CA PRO A 542 9.95 21.31 10.01
C PRO A 542 11.04 22.01 9.19
N PRO A 543 11.50 21.41 8.07
CA PRO A 543 12.42 22.12 7.19
C PRO A 543 11.87 23.52 6.99
N GLN A 544 12.73 24.56 7.10
CA GLN A 544 12.30 25.97 7.01
C GLN A 544 11.52 26.29 5.71
N GLU A 545 11.43 25.32 4.81
CA GLU A 545 10.71 25.36 3.54
C GLU A 545 9.34 24.64 3.56
N ALA A 546 8.84 24.21 4.71
CA ALA A 546 7.47 23.66 4.85
C ALA A 546 6.34 24.70 4.59
N ASN A 547 6.67 25.86 4.08
CA ASN A 547 5.73 26.85 3.52
C ASN A 547 5.24 26.49 2.10
N TRP A 548 5.35 25.23 1.70
CA TRP A 548 4.93 24.76 0.38
C TRP A 548 3.40 24.88 0.14
N LEU A 549 2.60 24.77 1.18
CA LEU A 549 1.14 24.95 1.07
C LEU A 549 0.72 26.31 0.47
N PRO A 550 1.31 27.45 0.91
CA PRO A 550 1.07 28.74 0.27
C PRO A 550 1.68 28.84 -1.15
N ALA A 551 2.87 28.27 -1.35
CA ALA A 551 3.55 28.33 -2.66
C ALA A 551 2.81 27.52 -3.74
N LEU A 552 2.30 26.34 -3.42
CA LEU A 552 1.45 25.57 -4.34
C LEU A 552 0.12 26.26 -4.65
N ARG A 553 -0.48 26.95 -3.67
CA ARG A 553 -1.69 27.75 -3.92
C ARG A 553 -1.44 28.92 -4.86
N HIS A 554 -0.26 29.53 -4.81
CA HIS A 554 0.10 30.62 -5.74
C HIS A 554 0.43 30.12 -7.13
N SER A 555 1.16 29.01 -7.29
CA SER A 555 1.49 28.47 -8.60
C SER A 555 0.26 27.98 -9.38
N VAL A 556 -0.72 27.40 -8.68
CA VAL A 556 -1.98 26.97 -9.28
C VAL A 556 -2.88 28.15 -9.67
N GLN A 557 -2.79 29.28 -8.97
CA GLN A 557 -3.56 30.48 -9.30
C GLN A 557 -2.97 31.28 -10.48
N GLU A 558 -1.65 31.22 -10.70
CA GLU A 558 -1.02 31.92 -11.84
C GLU A 558 -1.21 31.18 -13.17
N GLU A 559 -1.34 29.84 -13.17
CA GLU A 559 -1.59 29.07 -14.42
C GLU A 559 -3.06 29.10 -14.90
N VAL A 560 -3.99 29.59 -14.10
CA VAL A 560 -5.43 29.70 -14.47
C VAL A 560 -5.79 31.01 -15.19
N GLN A 561 -4.82 31.88 -15.50
CA GLN A 561 -5.06 33.17 -16.19
C GLN A 561 -4.75 33.15 -17.70
N PHE A 562 -4.83 31.99 -18.38
CA PHE A 562 -4.81 31.96 -19.85
C PHE A 562 -5.98 31.17 -20.45
#